data_6ecd34e408efb65938bbc1e19dee30b9
#
_entry.id   6ecd34e408efb65938bbc1e19dee30b9
#
_cell.length_a   1.000
_cell.length_b   1.000
_cell.length_c   1.000
_cell.angle_alpha   90.00
_cell.angle_beta   90.00
_cell.angle_gamma   90.00
#
_symmetry.space_group_name_H-M   'P 1'
#
loop_
_entity.id
_entity.type
_entity.pdbx_description
1 polymer ?
#
loop_
_entity_poly.entity_id
_entity_poly.type
_entity_poly.pdbx_seq_one_letter_code
_entity_poly.pdbx_strand_id
1 'polypeptide(L)'
;ILKEKLNDIVSGVNEHVLNLQQDTASLKERADFCNDGTKQISQAMEELSVTAVTLAENVQDVNAKSLEMGNAITDIDGDVQVLSDNSNHMDKANEDAAKSIETVLDSSNRSSAIVEKITNQIEETNQAISSINEAVDLIMDITGQTSLLSLNASIEAARAGQAGRGFAVVADEIKKLSEQSAQGADTIKQVADNIFEKSNESVALVNEVRELIGKEQEDISVTKESFEILSKTINDNLVAVSRISEKTKQLDTIKQAIIGNINDLSAISEENAASNQEVSANITNIAESIDEMNAATGHVNNISEELAQLMEYFK
;
A
#
# COMPACT_ATOMS: atom_id res chain seq x y z
N ILE A 1 -94.95 -39.22 -57.25
CA ILE A 1 -94.87 -38.13 -56.20
C ILE A 1 -94.41 -38.66 -54.86
N LEU A 2 -95.02 -39.76 -54.27
CA LEU A 2 -94.58 -40.25 -52.94
C LEU A 2 -93.18 -40.88 -53.00
N LYS A 3 -92.94 -41.70 -54.02
CA LYS A 3 -91.58 -42.33 -54.25
C LYS A 3 -90.51 -41.35 -54.58
N GLU A 4 -90.78 -40.31 -55.29
CA GLU A 4 -89.79 -39.22 -55.60
C GLU A 4 -89.46 -38.43 -54.34
N LYS A 5 -90.42 -38.03 -53.55
CA LYS A 5 -90.20 -37.34 -52.25
C LYS A 5 -89.42 -38.22 -51.27
N LEU A 6 -89.67 -39.53 -51.24
CA LEU A 6 -88.93 -40.47 -50.41
C LEU A 6 -87.50 -40.58 -50.84
N ASN A 7 -87.21 -40.68 -52.17
CA ASN A 7 -85.86 -40.69 -52.74
C ASN A 7 -85.12 -39.40 -52.42
N ASP A 8 -85.80 -38.25 -52.54
CA ASP A 8 -85.13 -36.94 -52.20
C ASP A 8 -84.77 -36.88 -50.72
N ILE A 9 -85.63 -37.37 -49.81
CA ILE A 9 -85.30 -37.41 -48.37
C ILE A 9 -84.12 -38.36 -48.09
N VAL A 10 -84.14 -39.58 -48.67
CA VAL A 10 -83.06 -40.57 -48.52
C VAL A 10 -81.72 -40.00 -49.03
N SER A 11 -81.78 -39.35 -50.21
CA SER A 11 -80.59 -38.71 -50.80
C SER A 11 -80.06 -37.60 -49.88
N GLY A 12 -80.91 -36.71 -49.38
CA GLY A 12 -80.50 -35.62 -48.48
C GLY A 12 -79.97 -36.15 -47.16
N VAL A 13 -80.55 -37.18 -46.55
CA VAL A 13 -80.04 -37.82 -45.33
C VAL A 13 -78.69 -38.48 -45.62
N ASN A 14 -78.47 -39.17 -46.71
CA ASN A 14 -77.19 -39.76 -47.05
C ASN A 14 -76.08 -38.67 -47.21
N GLU A 15 -76.38 -37.54 -47.85
CA GLU A 15 -75.49 -36.41 -47.96
C GLU A 15 -75.11 -35.87 -46.59
N HIS A 16 -76.08 -35.69 -45.69
CA HIS A 16 -75.82 -35.23 -44.29
C HIS A 16 -74.98 -36.24 -43.50
N VAL A 17 -75.15 -37.52 -43.67
CA VAL A 17 -74.43 -38.58 -43.03
C VAL A 17 -72.97 -38.55 -43.49
N LEU A 18 -72.69 -38.40 -44.82
CA LEU A 18 -71.32 -38.25 -45.33
C LEU A 18 -70.65 -37.01 -44.78
N ASN A 19 -71.33 -35.88 -44.70
CA ASN A 19 -70.80 -34.65 -44.13
C ASN A 19 -70.51 -34.84 -42.65
N LEU A 20 -71.38 -35.48 -41.85
CA LEU A 20 -71.12 -35.77 -40.44
C LEU A 20 -69.93 -36.70 -40.25
N GLN A 21 -69.72 -37.71 -41.08
CA GLN A 21 -68.53 -38.58 -41.06
C GLN A 21 -67.28 -37.81 -41.36
N GLN A 22 -67.29 -36.89 -42.32
CA GLN A 22 -66.17 -36.05 -42.65
C GLN A 22 -65.82 -35.05 -41.50
N ASP A 23 -66.88 -34.44 -40.91
CA ASP A 23 -66.70 -33.50 -39.80
C ASP A 23 -66.19 -34.22 -38.54
N THR A 24 -66.69 -35.44 -38.23
CA THR A 24 -66.14 -36.22 -37.10
C THR A 24 -64.70 -36.68 -37.32
N ALA A 25 -64.30 -37.04 -38.53
CA ALA A 25 -62.90 -37.34 -38.86
C ALA A 25 -62.00 -36.12 -38.66
N SER A 26 -62.45 -34.95 -39.11
CA SER A 26 -61.69 -33.69 -38.94
C SER A 26 -61.61 -33.27 -37.44
N LEU A 27 -62.73 -33.48 -36.68
CA LEU A 27 -62.68 -33.22 -35.22
C LEU A 27 -61.73 -34.15 -34.50
N LYS A 28 -61.69 -35.44 -34.87
CA LYS A 28 -60.73 -36.37 -34.30
C LYS A 28 -59.25 -35.98 -34.59
N GLU A 29 -58.96 -35.63 -35.82
CA GLU A 29 -57.62 -35.16 -36.19
C GLU A 29 -57.17 -33.91 -35.38
N ARG A 30 -58.14 -32.96 -35.18
CA ARG A 30 -57.89 -31.78 -34.33
C ARG A 30 -57.74 -32.13 -32.88
N ALA A 31 -58.46 -33.07 -32.34
CA ALA A 31 -58.33 -33.55 -30.98
C ALA A 31 -56.95 -34.20 -30.76
N ASP A 32 -56.52 -35.05 -31.68
CA ASP A 32 -55.20 -35.67 -31.63
C ASP A 32 -54.07 -34.62 -31.68
N PHE A 33 -54.22 -33.61 -32.55
CA PHE A 33 -53.27 -32.48 -32.60
C PHE A 33 -53.24 -31.68 -31.29
N CYS A 34 -54.41 -31.38 -30.70
CA CYS A 34 -54.48 -30.69 -29.40
C CYS A 34 -53.85 -31.55 -28.28
N ASN A 35 -54.06 -32.87 -28.28
CA ASN A 35 -53.44 -33.77 -27.30
C ASN A 35 -51.92 -33.75 -27.37
N ASP A 36 -51.34 -33.77 -28.57
CA ASP A 36 -49.92 -33.70 -28.75
C ASP A 36 -49.34 -32.33 -28.32
N GLY A 37 -50.08 -31.23 -28.62
CA GLY A 37 -49.72 -29.90 -28.13
C GLY A 37 -49.76 -29.82 -26.59
N THR A 38 -50.76 -30.42 -25.97
CA THR A 38 -50.92 -30.48 -24.51
C THR A 38 -49.76 -31.22 -23.85
N LYS A 39 -49.28 -32.34 -24.43
CA LYS A 39 -48.10 -33.07 -23.95
C LYS A 39 -46.86 -32.23 -24.02
N GLN A 40 -46.64 -31.53 -25.15
CA GLN A 40 -45.48 -30.64 -25.32
C GLN A 40 -45.49 -29.51 -24.27
N ILE A 41 -46.65 -28.88 -24.01
CA ILE A 41 -46.75 -27.84 -22.99
C ILE A 41 -46.50 -28.44 -21.61
N SER A 42 -47.00 -29.65 -21.31
CA SER A 42 -46.72 -30.33 -20.04
C SER A 42 -45.22 -30.55 -19.80
N GLN A 43 -44.49 -30.99 -20.83
CA GLN A 43 -43.04 -31.12 -20.77
C GLN A 43 -42.31 -29.77 -20.51
N ALA A 44 -42.73 -28.72 -21.22
CA ALA A 44 -42.16 -27.38 -21.02
C ALA A 44 -42.43 -26.87 -19.59
N MET A 45 -43.61 -27.17 -19.00
CA MET A 45 -43.93 -26.81 -17.61
C MET A 45 -43.09 -27.55 -16.60
N GLU A 46 -42.74 -28.82 -16.85
CA GLU A 46 -41.81 -29.59 -16.01
C GLU A 46 -40.39 -28.96 -16.02
N GLU A 47 -39.91 -28.61 -17.22
CA GLU A 47 -38.61 -27.92 -17.37
C GLU A 47 -38.61 -26.55 -16.69
N LEU A 48 -39.66 -25.78 -16.80
CA LEU A 48 -39.83 -24.50 -16.11
C LEU A 48 -39.87 -24.66 -14.58
N SER A 49 -40.48 -25.74 -14.07
CA SER A 49 -40.51 -26.04 -12.64
C SER A 49 -39.10 -26.31 -12.12
N VAL A 50 -38.31 -27.12 -12.83
CA VAL A 50 -36.88 -27.36 -12.48
C VAL A 50 -36.08 -26.06 -12.51
N THR A 51 -36.33 -25.23 -13.54
CA THR A 51 -35.65 -23.92 -13.65
C THR A 51 -36.00 -22.99 -12.49
N ALA A 52 -37.24 -22.96 -12.03
CA ALA A 52 -37.66 -22.13 -10.90
C ALA A 52 -36.99 -22.59 -9.59
N VAL A 53 -36.87 -23.91 -9.37
CA VAL A 53 -36.12 -24.45 -8.21
C VAL A 53 -34.66 -24.07 -8.27
N THR A 54 -34.02 -24.26 -9.41
CA THR A 54 -32.57 -23.87 -9.59
C THR A 54 -32.40 -22.37 -9.39
N LEU A 55 -33.31 -21.53 -9.84
CA LEU A 55 -33.28 -20.09 -9.60
C LEU A 55 -33.35 -19.77 -8.10
N ALA A 56 -34.24 -20.44 -7.35
CA ALA A 56 -34.33 -20.26 -5.91
C ALA A 56 -33.04 -20.65 -5.17
N GLU A 57 -32.40 -21.74 -5.58
CA GLU A 57 -31.08 -22.15 -5.04
C GLU A 57 -29.99 -21.11 -5.34
N ASN A 58 -29.94 -20.61 -6.58
CA ASN A 58 -29.00 -19.56 -6.97
C ASN A 58 -29.21 -18.27 -6.18
N VAL A 59 -30.44 -17.87 -5.93
CA VAL A 59 -30.82 -16.72 -5.09
C VAL A 59 -30.26 -16.88 -3.67
N GLN A 60 -30.37 -18.08 -3.08
CA GLN A 60 -29.80 -18.35 -1.76
C GLN A 60 -28.27 -18.27 -1.74
N ASP A 61 -27.62 -18.82 -2.78
CA ASP A 61 -26.14 -18.77 -2.87
C ASP A 61 -25.64 -17.32 -3.03
N VAL A 62 -26.26 -16.53 -3.90
CA VAL A 62 -25.89 -15.10 -4.09
C VAL A 62 -26.14 -14.32 -2.81
N ASN A 63 -27.20 -14.64 -2.03
CA ASN A 63 -27.43 -14.01 -0.73
C ASN A 63 -26.32 -14.35 0.27
N ALA A 64 -25.92 -15.61 0.36
CA ALA A 64 -24.78 -16.03 1.21
C ALA A 64 -23.49 -15.31 0.83
N LYS A 65 -23.18 -15.21 -0.47
CA LYS A 65 -22.02 -14.47 -0.98
C LYS A 65 -22.08 -12.97 -0.69
N SER A 66 -23.27 -12.38 -0.71
CA SER A 66 -23.47 -10.97 -0.35
C SER A 66 -23.21 -10.71 1.14
N LEU A 67 -23.53 -11.67 2.01
CA LEU A 67 -23.18 -11.61 3.43
C LEU A 67 -21.66 -11.73 3.66
N GLU A 68 -20.99 -12.67 2.98
CA GLU A 68 -19.53 -12.79 3.02
C GLU A 68 -18.85 -11.49 2.55
N MET A 69 -19.34 -10.88 1.47
CA MET A 69 -18.86 -9.58 0.99
C MET A 69 -19.07 -8.47 2.03
N GLY A 70 -20.19 -8.49 2.77
CA GLY A 70 -20.43 -7.55 3.86
C GLY A 70 -19.40 -7.64 4.97
N ASN A 71 -18.99 -8.86 5.36
CA ASN A 71 -17.94 -9.08 6.35
C ASN A 71 -16.58 -8.58 5.83
N ALA A 72 -16.23 -8.92 4.59
CA ALA A 72 -14.98 -8.46 3.98
C ALA A 72 -14.90 -6.91 3.88
N ILE A 73 -16.01 -6.24 3.58
CA ILE A 73 -16.10 -4.77 3.59
C ILE A 73 -15.84 -4.21 4.99
N THR A 74 -16.38 -4.83 6.02
CA THR A 74 -16.17 -4.42 7.43
C THR A 74 -14.71 -4.61 7.85
N ASP A 75 -14.09 -5.72 7.44
CA ASP A 75 -12.67 -5.99 7.73
C ASP A 75 -11.76 -4.96 7.03
N ILE A 76 -12.05 -4.64 5.75
CA ILE A 76 -11.31 -3.60 5.01
C ILE A 76 -11.45 -2.23 5.70
N ASP A 77 -12.65 -1.87 6.18
CA ASP A 77 -12.85 -0.59 6.88
C ASP A 77 -12.04 -0.53 8.17
N GLY A 78 -11.95 -1.64 8.91
CA GLY A 78 -11.07 -1.79 10.07
C GLY A 78 -9.59 -1.62 9.71
N ASP A 79 -9.11 -2.28 8.66
CA ASP A 79 -7.72 -2.17 8.19
C ASP A 79 -7.38 -0.75 7.73
N VAL A 80 -8.31 -0.06 7.07
CA VAL A 80 -8.18 1.34 6.64
C VAL A 80 -8.00 2.26 7.85
N GLN A 81 -8.75 2.03 8.93
CA GLN A 81 -8.60 2.81 10.17
C GLN A 81 -7.22 2.61 10.79
N VAL A 82 -6.76 1.35 10.88
CA VAL A 82 -5.42 1.03 11.40
C VAL A 82 -4.32 1.66 10.55
N LEU A 83 -4.45 1.62 9.21
CA LEU A 83 -3.49 2.26 8.30
C LEU A 83 -3.45 3.78 8.46
N SER A 84 -4.62 4.40 8.65
CA SER A 84 -4.73 5.84 8.92
C SER A 84 -4.00 6.22 10.22
N ASP A 85 -4.25 5.49 11.30
CA ASP A 85 -3.64 5.72 12.60
C ASP A 85 -2.12 5.51 12.54
N ASN A 86 -1.66 4.44 11.90
CA ASN A 86 -0.24 4.18 11.68
C ASN A 86 0.44 5.28 10.87
N SER A 87 -0.20 5.77 9.80
CA SER A 87 0.33 6.86 8.99
C SER A 87 0.46 8.16 9.78
N ASN A 88 -0.51 8.49 10.63
CA ASN A 88 -0.44 9.64 11.53
C ASN A 88 0.68 9.49 12.58
N HIS A 89 0.86 8.28 13.12
CA HIS A 89 1.97 7.99 14.04
C HIS A 89 3.34 8.12 13.35
N MET A 90 3.45 7.64 12.10
CA MET A 90 4.66 7.79 11.29
C MET A 90 4.97 9.25 10.99
N ASP A 91 3.95 10.06 10.66
CA ASP A 91 4.12 11.49 10.38
C ASP A 91 4.69 12.22 11.61
N LYS A 92 4.11 11.99 12.77
CA LYS A 92 4.61 12.55 14.02
C LYS A 92 6.03 12.10 14.36
N ALA A 93 6.33 10.81 14.23
CA ALA A 93 7.67 10.29 14.48
C ALA A 93 8.71 10.88 13.51
N ASN A 94 8.33 11.07 12.25
CA ASN A 94 9.14 11.70 11.22
C ASN A 94 9.42 13.18 11.53
N GLU A 95 8.41 13.92 11.99
CA GLU A 95 8.56 15.32 12.42
C GLU A 95 9.52 15.44 13.61
N ASP A 96 9.37 14.58 14.63
CA ASP A 96 10.24 14.55 15.80
C ASP A 96 11.68 14.19 15.42
N ALA A 97 11.89 13.26 14.49
CA ALA A 97 13.19 12.87 13.99
C ALA A 97 13.84 14.00 13.17
N ALA A 98 13.09 14.66 12.29
CA ALA A 98 13.59 15.82 11.52
C ALA A 98 14.05 16.95 12.43
N LYS A 99 13.31 17.23 13.52
CA LYS A 99 13.67 18.22 14.52
C LYS A 99 14.94 17.83 15.31
N SER A 100 15.10 16.54 15.56
CA SER A 100 16.32 16.02 16.20
C SER A 100 17.54 16.21 15.31
N ILE A 101 17.42 15.99 14.01
CA ILE A 101 18.49 16.22 13.02
C ILE A 101 18.87 17.71 12.94
N GLU A 102 17.90 18.64 13.03
CA GLU A 102 18.20 20.07 13.12
C GLU A 102 19.06 20.40 14.36
N THR A 103 18.77 19.77 15.50
CA THR A 103 19.56 19.93 16.72
C THR A 103 20.97 19.40 16.57
N VAL A 104 21.13 18.25 15.89
CA VAL A 104 22.46 17.67 15.59
C VAL A 104 23.24 18.58 14.64
N LEU A 105 22.61 19.16 13.62
CA LEU A 105 23.24 20.11 12.71
C LEU A 105 23.74 21.36 13.45
N ASP A 106 22.94 21.93 14.36
CA ASP A 106 23.37 23.07 15.19
C ASP A 106 24.58 22.70 16.07
N SER A 107 24.55 21.49 16.65
CA SER A 107 25.68 20.99 17.45
C SER A 107 26.95 20.81 16.62
N SER A 108 26.85 20.26 15.41
CA SER A 108 27.96 20.09 14.47
C SER A 108 28.56 21.45 14.03
N ASN A 109 27.68 22.44 13.74
CA ASN A 109 28.15 23.81 13.42
C ASN A 109 28.90 24.47 14.59
N ARG A 110 28.41 24.26 15.81
CA ARG A 110 29.12 24.75 17.03
C ARG A 110 30.44 24.04 17.22
N SER A 111 30.54 22.76 16.96
CA SER A 111 31.76 21.99 17.00
C SER A 111 32.79 22.52 16.00
N SER A 112 32.35 22.81 14.77
CA SER A 112 33.19 23.44 13.74
C SER A 112 33.77 24.80 14.21
N ALA A 113 32.94 25.65 14.81
CA ALA A 113 33.38 26.94 15.35
C ALA A 113 34.37 26.81 16.52
N ILE A 114 34.20 25.75 17.34
CA ILE A 114 35.18 25.46 18.42
C ILE A 114 36.48 24.99 17.85
N VAL A 115 36.48 24.12 16.85
CA VAL A 115 37.70 23.65 16.16
C VAL A 115 38.47 24.80 15.55
N GLU A 116 37.79 25.78 14.94
CA GLU A 116 38.44 27.00 14.43
C GLU A 116 39.13 27.82 15.54
N LYS A 117 38.46 27.99 16.70
CA LYS A 117 39.05 28.66 17.85
C LYS A 117 40.28 27.93 18.37
N ILE A 118 40.24 26.57 18.43
CA ILE A 118 41.41 25.78 18.86
C ILE A 118 42.55 25.97 17.86
N THR A 119 42.31 26.01 16.56
CA THR A 119 43.31 26.28 15.53
C THR A 119 44.01 27.60 15.79
N ASN A 120 43.24 28.67 16.01
CA ASN A 120 43.81 30.01 16.28
C ASN A 120 44.62 30.03 17.58
N GLN A 121 44.15 29.33 18.64
CA GLN A 121 44.89 29.25 19.90
C GLN A 121 46.22 28.51 19.77
N ILE A 122 46.28 27.47 18.93
CA ILE A 122 47.53 26.75 18.63
C ILE A 122 48.50 27.68 17.89
N GLU A 123 48.00 28.46 16.93
CA GLU A 123 48.83 29.42 16.19
C GLU A 123 49.40 30.52 17.08
N GLU A 124 48.59 31.07 17.99
CA GLU A 124 49.06 32.01 19.03
C GLU A 124 50.11 31.37 19.94
N THR A 125 49.94 30.10 20.30
CA THR A 125 50.91 29.33 21.08
C THR A 125 52.25 29.18 20.32
N ASN A 126 52.20 28.85 19.05
CA ASN A 126 53.38 28.73 18.20
C ASN A 126 54.15 30.06 18.06
N GLN A 127 53.40 31.16 17.93
CA GLN A 127 54.03 32.51 17.94
C GLN A 127 54.69 32.83 19.27
N ALA A 128 54.09 32.49 20.40
CA ALA A 128 54.66 32.68 21.72
C ALA A 128 55.96 31.84 21.90
N ILE A 129 55.93 30.58 21.42
CA ILE A 129 57.16 29.71 21.47
C ILE A 129 58.26 30.28 20.61
N SER A 130 57.98 30.82 19.43
CA SER A 130 58.98 31.50 18.57
C SER A 130 59.59 32.66 19.28
N SER A 131 58.80 33.49 19.98
CA SER A 131 59.34 34.61 20.78
C SER A 131 60.18 34.16 21.97
N ILE A 132 59.83 33.02 22.60
CA ILE A 132 60.67 32.41 23.65
C ILE A 132 62.01 31.97 23.05
N ASN A 133 62.02 31.32 21.93
CA ASN A 133 63.29 30.88 21.25
C ASN A 133 64.20 32.06 20.90
N GLU A 134 63.58 33.13 20.35
CA GLU A 134 64.38 34.39 20.10
C GLU A 134 64.97 34.95 21.37
N ALA A 135 64.26 35.00 22.49
CA ALA A 135 64.73 35.48 23.77
C ALA A 135 65.82 34.57 24.34
N VAL A 136 65.65 33.24 24.20
CA VAL A 136 66.70 32.28 24.65
C VAL A 136 67.98 32.39 23.85
N ASP A 137 67.87 32.54 22.53
CA ASP A 137 69.00 32.74 21.67
C ASP A 137 69.80 34.04 22.08
N LEU A 138 69.10 35.12 22.38
CA LEU A 138 69.71 36.35 22.92
C LEU A 138 70.35 36.09 24.28
N ILE A 139 69.76 35.33 25.18
CA ILE A 139 70.37 34.95 26.46
C ILE A 139 71.64 34.13 26.25
N MET A 140 71.65 33.18 25.32
CA MET A 140 72.79 32.37 24.95
C MET A 140 73.93 33.24 24.40
N ASP A 141 73.62 34.22 23.56
CA ASP A 141 74.60 35.18 23.03
C ASP A 141 75.23 36.05 24.16
N ILE A 142 74.37 36.58 25.05
CA ILE A 142 74.83 37.38 26.22
C ILE A 142 75.73 36.56 27.14
N THR A 143 75.31 35.30 27.43
CA THR A 143 76.10 34.42 28.29
C THR A 143 77.43 34.03 27.63
N GLY A 144 77.48 33.82 26.31
CA GLY A 144 78.72 33.60 25.53
C GLY A 144 79.64 34.79 25.59
N GLN A 145 79.14 36.02 25.41
CA GLN A 145 79.92 37.26 25.52
C GLN A 145 80.44 37.48 26.94
N THR A 146 79.57 37.20 27.94
CA THR A 146 79.91 37.34 29.37
C THR A 146 81.04 36.37 29.78
N SER A 147 80.94 35.12 29.29
CA SER A 147 81.97 34.09 29.48
C SER A 147 83.34 34.52 28.89
N LEU A 148 83.32 35.08 27.65
CA LEU A 148 84.53 35.64 27.01
C LEU A 148 85.06 36.82 27.73
N LEU A 149 84.20 37.74 28.19
CA LEU A 149 84.67 38.90 29.00
C LEU A 149 85.23 38.48 30.34
N SER A 150 84.71 37.53 31.01
CA SER A 150 85.18 36.99 32.29
C SER A 150 86.49 36.24 32.09
N LEU A 151 86.65 35.49 30.99
CA LEU A 151 87.95 34.87 30.66
C LEU A 151 89.07 35.89 30.42
N ASN A 152 88.74 36.94 29.66
CA ASN A 152 89.71 38.05 29.44
C ASN A 152 90.06 38.75 30.74
N ALA A 153 89.07 38.96 31.63
CA ALA A 153 89.31 39.54 32.97
C ALA A 153 90.18 38.60 33.86
N SER A 154 89.95 37.27 33.83
CA SER A 154 90.77 36.28 34.55
C SER A 154 92.25 36.30 34.05
N ILE A 155 92.41 36.40 32.74
CA ILE A 155 93.74 36.50 32.13
C ILE A 155 94.52 37.78 32.60
N GLU A 156 93.85 38.93 32.58
CA GLU A 156 94.46 40.20 32.98
C GLU A 156 94.68 40.27 34.50
N ALA A 157 93.79 39.67 35.30
CA ALA A 157 94.02 39.52 36.75
C ALA A 157 95.19 38.62 37.07
N ALA A 158 95.40 37.54 36.35
CA ALA A 158 96.64 36.70 36.47
C ALA A 158 97.90 37.47 36.07
N ARG A 159 97.85 38.34 35.09
CA ARG A 159 98.90 39.20 34.62
C ARG A 159 99.30 40.26 35.63
N ALA A 160 98.39 40.76 36.47
CA ALA A 160 98.63 41.71 37.56
C ALA A 160 99.25 41.09 38.84
N GLY A 161 99.45 39.78 38.87
CA GLY A 161 100.12 39.05 39.93
C GLY A 161 99.39 39.13 41.28
N GLN A 162 100.10 39.48 42.35
CA GLN A 162 99.56 39.57 43.71
C GLN A 162 98.43 40.61 43.86
N ALA A 163 98.49 41.73 43.08
CA ALA A 163 97.44 42.76 43.12
C ALA A 163 96.12 42.36 42.46
N GLY A 164 96.14 41.36 41.53
CA GLY A 164 94.96 40.92 40.81
C GLY A 164 94.22 39.75 41.44
N ARG A 165 94.67 39.14 42.53
CA ARG A 165 94.09 37.91 43.12
C ARG A 165 92.54 38.00 43.42
N GLY A 166 92.07 39.12 43.98
CA GLY A 166 90.70 39.35 44.26
C GLY A 166 89.82 39.46 42.99
N PHE A 167 90.34 40.08 41.94
CA PHE A 167 89.71 40.21 40.65
C PHE A 167 89.68 38.86 39.90
N ALA A 168 90.66 38.00 40.03
CA ALA A 168 90.67 36.67 39.44
C ALA A 168 89.55 35.79 39.97
N VAL A 169 89.29 35.81 41.32
CA VAL A 169 88.19 35.06 41.95
C VAL A 169 86.82 35.54 41.45
N VAL A 170 86.61 36.87 41.33
CA VAL A 170 85.42 37.45 40.80
C VAL A 170 85.19 37.08 39.33
N ALA A 171 86.23 37.13 38.51
CA ALA A 171 86.20 36.77 37.09
C ALA A 171 85.88 35.28 36.91
N ASP A 172 86.44 34.37 37.66
CA ASP A 172 86.15 32.95 37.66
C ASP A 172 84.70 32.66 38.10
N GLU A 173 84.22 33.40 39.10
CA GLU A 173 82.78 33.25 39.56
C GLU A 173 81.79 33.77 38.46
N ILE A 174 82.09 34.89 37.78
CA ILE A 174 81.28 35.39 36.66
C ILE A 174 81.32 34.39 35.51
N LYS A 175 82.48 33.80 35.20
CA LYS A 175 82.52 32.73 34.17
C LYS A 175 81.62 31.54 34.50
N LYS A 176 81.71 31.05 35.75
CA LYS A 176 80.91 29.94 36.21
C LYS A 176 79.39 30.28 36.18
N LEU A 177 78.99 31.49 36.56
CA LEU A 177 77.63 31.98 36.49
C LEU A 177 77.09 32.08 35.04
N SER A 178 77.98 32.53 34.10
CA SER A 178 77.64 32.60 32.68
C SER A 178 77.47 31.20 32.07
N GLU A 179 78.33 30.23 32.42
CA GLU A 179 78.21 28.84 31.98
C GLU A 179 76.90 28.20 32.53
N GLN A 180 76.59 28.44 33.80
CA GLN A 180 75.29 27.97 34.40
C GLN A 180 74.09 28.63 33.76
N SER A 181 74.17 29.93 33.42
CA SER A 181 73.09 30.63 32.72
C SER A 181 72.90 30.12 31.29
N ALA A 182 74.02 29.82 30.57
CA ALA A 182 73.98 29.22 29.24
C ALA A 182 73.30 27.82 29.29
N GLN A 183 73.60 26.99 30.30
CA GLN A 183 73.01 25.69 30.49
C GLN A 183 71.52 25.79 30.83
N GLY A 184 71.12 26.81 31.62
CA GLY A 184 69.73 27.11 31.88
C GLY A 184 68.97 27.52 30.62
N ALA A 185 69.54 28.37 29.78
CA ALA A 185 69.04 28.80 28.50
C ALA A 185 68.85 27.61 27.52
N ASP A 186 69.85 26.72 27.43
CA ASP A 186 69.73 25.51 26.60
C ASP A 186 68.63 24.60 27.05
N THR A 187 68.42 24.42 28.36
CA THR A 187 67.32 23.68 28.90
C THR A 187 65.98 24.30 28.51
N ILE A 188 65.82 25.63 28.57
CA ILE A 188 64.64 26.35 28.16
C ILE A 188 64.37 26.15 26.66
N LYS A 189 65.41 26.21 25.82
CA LYS A 189 65.35 25.95 24.39
C LYS A 189 64.83 24.57 24.10
N GLN A 190 65.36 23.53 24.73
CA GLN A 190 64.89 22.14 24.58
C GLN A 190 63.40 21.99 24.96
N VAL A 191 62.94 22.64 26.03
CA VAL A 191 61.54 22.63 26.43
C VAL A 191 60.68 23.36 25.40
N ALA A 192 61.08 24.51 24.91
CA ALA A 192 60.39 25.27 23.89
C ALA A 192 60.21 24.47 22.57
N ASP A 193 61.32 23.83 22.11
CA ASP A 193 61.33 22.99 20.91
C ASP A 193 60.32 21.78 21.08
N ASN A 194 60.37 21.16 22.24
CA ASN A 194 59.39 20.06 22.54
C ASN A 194 57.95 20.55 22.53
N ILE A 195 57.65 21.73 23.12
CA ILE A 195 56.30 22.31 23.08
C ILE A 195 55.90 22.63 21.63
N PHE A 196 56.82 23.14 20.80
CA PHE A 196 56.60 23.42 19.39
C PHE A 196 56.25 22.16 18.61
N GLU A 197 56.96 21.05 18.83
CA GLU A 197 56.71 19.75 18.22
C GLU A 197 55.31 19.25 18.61
N LYS A 198 54.95 19.29 19.91
CA LYS A 198 53.62 18.89 20.40
C LYS A 198 52.49 19.78 19.90
N SER A 199 52.76 21.06 19.71
CA SER A 199 51.84 22.01 19.10
C SER A 199 51.55 21.65 17.63
N ASN A 200 52.59 21.30 16.86
CA ASN A 200 52.44 20.86 15.47
C ASN A 200 51.67 19.51 15.36
N GLU A 201 51.91 18.57 16.27
CA GLU A 201 51.09 17.34 16.36
C GLU A 201 49.62 17.69 16.60
N SER A 202 49.35 18.68 17.46
CA SER A 202 47.97 19.14 17.74
C SER A 202 47.31 19.76 16.53
N VAL A 203 48.05 20.50 15.65
CA VAL A 203 47.52 21.00 14.36
C VAL A 203 47.09 19.86 13.47
N ALA A 204 47.86 18.78 13.39
CA ALA A 204 47.49 17.62 12.57
C ALA A 204 46.18 16.97 13.06
N LEU A 205 46.01 16.77 14.39
CA LEU A 205 44.80 16.24 14.98
C LEU A 205 43.55 17.13 14.76
N VAL A 206 43.75 18.45 14.87
CA VAL A 206 42.66 19.42 14.61
C VAL A 206 42.18 19.38 13.16
N ASN A 207 43.13 19.20 12.21
CA ASN A 207 42.75 19.06 10.80
C ASN A 207 41.98 17.76 10.53
N GLU A 208 42.32 16.65 11.18
CA GLU A 208 41.58 15.40 11.11
C GLU A 208 40.16 15.57 11.67
N VAL A 209 40.02 16.22 12.84
CA VAL A 209 38.68 16.53 13.42
C VAL A 209 37.86 17.42 12.49
N ARG A 210 38.49 18.41 11.83
CA ARG A 210 37.77 19.26 10.85
C ARG A 210 37.25 18.46 9.68
N GLU A 211 38.00 17.51 9.15
CA GLU A 211 37.58 16.63 8.07
C GLU A 211 36.40 15.75 8.52
N LEU A 212 36.46 15.17 9.74
CA LEU A 212 35.35 14.36 10.30
C LEU A 212 34.06 15.16 10.47
N ILE A 213 34.14 16.42 10.98
CA ILE A 213 33.00 17.32 11.09
C ILE A 213 32.40 17.62 9.70
N GLY A 214 33.23 17.82 8.68
CA GLY A 214 32.79 18.05 7.32
C GLY A 214 32.00 16.87 6.77
N LYS A 215 32.46 15.64 6.98
CA LYS A 215 31.74 14.43 6.61
C LYS A 215 30.41 14.26 7.39
N GLU A 216 30.45 14.52 8.70
CA GLU A 216 29.24 14.48 9.54
C GLU A 216 28.17 15.45 9.03
N GLN A 217 28.53 16.68 8.63
CA GLN A 217 27.59 17.66 8.07
C GLN A 217 27.00 17.19 6.73
N GLU A 218 27.78 16.54 5.88
CA GLU A 218 27.28 15.92 4.65
C GLU A 218 26.25 14.81 4.95
N ASP A 219 26.57 13.90 5.87
CA ASP A 219 25.68 12.81 6.30
C ASP A 219 24.37 13.34 6.92
N ILE A 220 24.44 14.41 7.72
CA ILE A 220 23.29 15.11 8.27
C ILE A 220 22.41 15.68 7.15
N SER A 221 23.02 16.29 6.12
CA SER A 221 22.27 16.84 4.98
C SER A 221 21.52 15.76 4.21
N VAL A 222 22.16 14.63 3.92
CA VAL A 222 21.53 13.47 3.26
C VAL A 222 20.39 12.89 4.12
N THR A 223 20.60 12.84 5.44
CA THR A 223 19.59 12.36 6.38
C THR A 223 18.36 13.27 6.39
N LYS A 224 18.57 14.59 6.38
CA LYS A 224 17.48 15.57 6.29
C LYS A 224 16.65 15.41 5.01
N GLU A 225 17.30 15.26 3.86
CA GLU A 225 16.61 14.99 2.59
C GLU A 225 15.78 13.70 2.66
N SER A 226 16.32 12.67 3.33
CA SER A 226 15.60 11.40 3.52
C SER A 226 14.32 11.57 4.34
N PHE A 227 14.30 12.42 5.38
CA PHE A 227 13.10 12.73 6.16
C PHE A 227 12.08 13.56 5.37
N GLU A 228 12.51 14.44 4.46
CA GLU A 228 11.62 15.19 3.56
C GLU A 228 10.92 14.25 2.56
N ILE A 229 11.65 13.29 1.99
CA ILE A 229 11.09 12.24 1.12
C ILE A 229 10.11 11.37 1.91
N LEU A 230 10.45 10.99 3.15
CA LEU A 230 9.59 10.18 4.01
C LEU A 230 8.29 10.91 4.34
N SER A 231 8.34 12.21 4.66
CA SER A 231 7.14 13.03 4.91
C SER A 231 6.20 13.03 3.70
N LYS A 232 6.75 13.22 2.50
CA LYS A 232 5.98 13.16 1.26
C LYS A 232 5.32 11.78 1.09
N THR A 233 6.09 10.71 1.31
CA THR A 233 5.58 9.33 1.16
C THR A 233 4.45 9.04 2.16
N ILE A 234 4.55 9.53 3.40
CA ILE A 234 3.49 9.40 4.41
C ILE A 234 2.23 10.12 3.98
N ASN A 235 2.36 11.34 3.45
CA ASN A 235 1.21 12.10 2.93
C ASN A 235 0.55 11.38 1.73
N ASP A 236 1.33 10.84 0.81
CA ASP A 236 0.82 10.06 -0.32
C ASP A 236 0.07 8.80 0.17
N ASN A 237 0.55 8.15 1.24
CA ASN A 237 -0.14 7.04 1.89
C ASN A 237 -1.48 7.47 2.50
N LEU A 238 -1.56 8.60 3.20
CA LEU A 238 -2.81 9.13 3.75
C LEU A 238 -3.85 9.40 2.65
N VAL A 239 -3.43 9.96 1.52
CA VAL A 239 -4.29 10.14 0.34
C VAL A 239 -4.79 8.80 -0.21
N ALA A 240 -3.91 7.79 -0.28
CA ALA A 240 -4.28 6.45 -0.73
C ALA A 240 -5.28 5.78 0.23
N VAL A 241 -5.07 5.88 1.53
CA VAL A 241 -5.97 5.39 2.59
C VAL A 241 -7.36 6.03 2.47
N SER A 242 -7.43 7.35 2.30
CA SER A 242 -8.70 8.07 2.08
C SER A 242 -9.44 7.56 0.84
N ARG A 243 -8.72 7.30 -0.25
CA ARG A 243 -9.30 6.76 -1.48
C ARG A 243 -9.79 5.31 -1.31
N ILE A 244 -9.10 4.48 -0.52
CA ILE A 244 -9.56 3.12 -0.20
C ILE A 244 -10.85 3.21 0.61
N SER A 245 -10.93 4.06 1.64
CA SER A 245 -12.15 4.28 2.42
C SER A 245 -13.36 4.66 1.56
N GLU A 246 -13.16 5.58 0.59
CA GLU A 246 -14.22 5.95 -0.34
C GLU A 246 -14.68 4.76 -1.20
N LYS A 247 -13.73 3.95 -1.71
CA LYS A 247 -14.04 2.75 -2.49
C LYS A 247 -14.77 1.69 -1.67
N THR A 248 -14.43 1.54 -0.40
CA THR A 248 -15.13 0.63 0.53
C THR A 248 -16.59 1.04 0.72
N LYS A 249 -16.88 2.34 0.86
CA LYS A 249 -18.26 2.86 0.90
C LYS A 249 -19.02 2.61 -0.40
N GLN A 250 -18.37 2.73 -1.56
CA GLN A 250 -18.97 2.40 -2.84
C GLN A 250 -19.31 0.90 -2.94
N LEU A 251 -18.42 0.02 -2.45
CA LEU A 251 -18.67 -1.43 -2.39
C LEU A 251 -19.87 -1.76 -1.48
N ASP A 252 -20.01 -1.09 -0.35
CA ASP A 252 -21.20 -1.28 0.51
C ASP A 252 -22.49 -0.89 -0.20
N THR A 253 -22.48 0.22 -0.93
CA THR A 253 -23.65 0.64 -1.74
C THR A 253 -24.00 -0.39 -2.83
N ILE A 254 -23.00 -0.93 -3.53
CA ILE A 254 -23.20 -1.97 -4.55
C ILE A 254 -23.76 -3.24 -3.90
N LYS A 255 -23.23 -3.66 -2.76
CA LYS A 255 -23.74 -4.81 -1.98
C LYS A 255 -25.23 -4.62 -1.64
N GLN A 256 -25.63 -3.44 -1.18
CA GLN A 256 -27.03 -3.16 -0.86
C GLN A 256 -27.94 -3.27 -2.11
N ALA A 257 -27.47 -2.80 -3.27
CA ALA A 257 -28.20 -2.94 -4.52
C ALA A 257 -28.31 -4.42 -4.94
N ILE A 258 -27.26 -5.23 -4.76
CA ILE A 258 -27.32 -6.68 -5.00
C ILE A 258 -28.35 -7.35 -4.10
N ILE A 259 -28.41 -7.02 -2.80
CA ILE A 259 -29.41 -7.54 -1.88
C ILE A 259 -30.83 -7.16 -2.33
N GLY A 260 -31.05 -5.94 -2.81
CA GLY A 260 -32.31 -5.53 -3.40
C GLY A 260 -32.72 -6.42 -4.59
N ASN A 261 -31.80 -6.61 -5.55
CA ASN A 261 -32.03 -7.45 -6.71
C ASN A 261 -32.29 -8.93 -6.34
N ILE A 262 -31.65 -9.43 -5.29
CA ILE A 262 -31.91 -10.79 -4.76
C ILE A 262 -33.34 -10.93 -4.25
N ASN A 263 -33.86 -9.94 -3.53
CA ASN A 263 -35.23 -9.95 -3.05
C ASN A 263 -36.23 -9.94 -4.21
N ASP A 264 -35.98 -9.13 -5.24
CA ASP A 264 -36.81 -9.10 -6.45
C ASP A 264 -36.78 -10.44 -7.19
N LEU A 265 -35.58 -11.05 -7.34
CA LEU A 265 -35.44 -12.38 -7.95
C LEU A 265 -36.15 -13.48 -7.14
N SER A 266 -36.13 -13.39 -5.82
CA SER A 266 -36.88 -14.32 -4.95
C SER A 266 -38.38 -14.22 -5.20
N ALA A 267 -38.93 -13.01 -5.26
CA ALA A 267 -40.33 -12.77 -5.55
C ALA A 267 -40.74 -13.30 -6.95
N ILE A 268 -39.90 -13.05 -7.97
CA ILE A 268 -40.09 -13.56 -9.33
C ILE A 268 -40.05 -15.10 -9.36
N SER A 269 -39.16 -15.73 -8.58
CA SER A 269 -39.08 -17.20 -8.51
C SER A 269 -40.38 -17.81 -7.90
N GLU A 270 -40.90 -17.18 -6.84
CA GLU A 270 -42.17 -17.61 -6.22
C GLU A 270 -43.36 -17.43 -7.18
N GLU A 271 -43.42 -16.29 -7.89
CA GLU A 271 -44.46 -16.02 -8.89
C GLU A 271 -44.39 -17.00 -10.06
N ASN A 272 -43.20 -17.32 -10.55
CA ASN A 272 -43.01 -18.32 -11.60
C ASN A 272 -43.47 -19.72 -11.15
N ALA A 273 -43.12 -20.11 -9.90
CA ALA A 273 -43.56 -21.39 -9.37
C ALA A 273 -45.11 -21.47 -9.28
N ALA A 274 -45.78 -20.41 -8.81
CA ALA A 274 -47.23 -20.33 -8.75
C ALA A 274 -47.87 -20.36 -10.15
N SER A 275 -47.33 -19.59 -11.09
CA SER A 275 -47.82 -19.57 -12.50
C SER A 275 -47.66 -20.93 -13.16
N ASN A 276 -46.53 -21.64 -12.93
CA ASN A 276 -46.30 -22.99 -13.45
C ASN A 276 -47.32 -23.98 -12.90
N GLN A 277 -47.70 -23.87 -11.63
CA GLN A 277 -48.77 -24.72 -11.03
C GLN A 277 -50.14 -24.44 -11.67
N GLU A 278 -50.49 -23.17 -11.88
CA GLU A 278 -51.75 -22.79 -12.52
C GLU A 278 -51.81 -23.29 -13.98
N VAL A 279 -50.75 -23.09 -14.77
CA VAL A 279 -50.68 -23.59 -16.16
C VAL A 279 -50.77 -25.12 -16.19
N SER A 280 -50.10 -25.82 -15.27
CA SER A 280 -50.16 -27.29 -15.17
C SER A 280 -51.57 -27.79 -14.88
N ALA A 281 -52.32 -27.10 -14.00
CA ALA A 281 -53.73 -27.41 -13.74
C ALA A 281 -54.60 -27.19 -14.98
N ASN A 282 -54.37 -26.08 -15.71
CA ASN A 282 -55.10 -25.80 -16.96
C ASN A 282 -54.79 -26.83 -18.05
N ILE A 283 -53.59 -27.33 -18.17
CA ILE A 283 -53.20 -28.40 -19.08
C ILE A 283 -53.97 -29.69 -18.76
N THR A 284 -54.12 -30.03 -17.48
CA THR A 284 -54.91 -31.18 -17.04
C THR A 284 -56.36 -31.05 -17.47
N ASN A 285 -57.00 -29.89 -17.26
CA ASN A 285 -58.33 -29.60 -17.67
C ASN A 285 -58.56 -29.68 -19.21
N ILE A 286 -57.57 -29.20 -19.96
CA ILE A 286 -57.59 -29.30 -21.44
C ILE A 286 -57.45 -30.75 -21.88
N ALA A 287 -56.58 -31.57 -21.27
CA ALA A 287 -56.51 -32.99 -21.56
C ALA A 287 -57.78 -33.72 -21.32
N GLU A 288 -58.47 -33.46 -20.19
CA GLU A 288 -59.84 -34.02 -19.89
C GLU A 288 -60.88 -33.60 -20.96
N SER A 289 -60.85 -32.31 -21.36
CA SER A 289 -61.79 -31.82 -22.39
C SER A 289 -61.50 -32.45 -23.77
N ILE A 290 -60.28 -32.79 -24.10
CA ILE A 290 -59.91 -33.50 -25.33
C ILE A 290 -60.45 -34.96 -25.28
N ASP A 291 -60.33 -35.62 -24.12
CA ASP A 291 -60.85 -36.98 -23.96
C ASP A 291 -62.38 -37.02 -24.09
N GLU A 292 -63.07 -36.03 -23.47
CA GLU A 292 -64.52 -35.87 -23.64
C GLU A 292 -64.90 -35.62 -25.10
N MET A 293 -64.15 -34.77 -25.80
CA MET A 293 -64.41 -34.47 -27.22
C MET A 293 -64.21 -35.71 -28.09
N ASN A 294 -63.18 -36.53 -27.82
CA ASN A 294 -62.92 -37.78 -28.51
C ASN A 294 -64.04 -38.80 -28.29
N ALA A 295 -64.59 -38.91 -27.06
CA ALA A 295 -65.70 -39.73 -26.74
C ALA A 295 -66.98 -39.30 -27.47
N ALA A 296 -67.31 -38.00 -27.47
CA ALA A 296 -68.43 -37.40 -28.16
C ALA A 296 -68.36 -37.60 -29.70
N THR A 297 -67.13 -37.37 -30.26
CA THR A 297 -66.88 -37.59 -31.70
C THR A 297 -67.05 -39.05 -32.10
N GLY A 298 -66.57 -39.98 -31.27
CA GLY A 298 -66.83 -41.42 -31.48
C GLY A 298 -68.30 -41.78 -31.44
N HIS A 299 -69.06 -41.18 -30.52
CA HIS A 299 -70.51 -41.38 -30.44
C HIS A 299 -71.29 -40.88 -31.67
N VAL A 300 -70.91 -39.66 -32.15
CA VAL A 300 -71.52 -39.08 -33.38
C VAL A 300 -71.19 -39.94 -34.61
N ASN A 301 -69.94 -40.46 -34.72
CA ASN A 301 -69.55 -41.35 -35.80
C ASN A 301 -70.38 -42.64 -35.82
N ASN A 302 -70.59 -43.27 -34.62
CA ASN A 302 -71.40 -44.47 -34.52
C ASN A 302 -72.85 -44.21 -34.95
N ILE A 303 -73.50 -43.10 -34.49
CA ILE A 303 -74.80 -42.68 -34.92
C ILE A 303 -74.85 -42.46 -36.43
N SER A 304 -73.84 -41.86 -37.01
CA SER A 304 -73.76 -41.62 -38.45
C SER A 304 -73.67 -42.95 -39.24
N GLU A 305 -72.95 -43.93 -38.74
CA GLU A 305 -72.82 -45.26 -39.34
C GLU A 305 -74.18 -46.04 -39.26
N GLU A 306 -74.83 -45.98 -38.07
CA GLU A 306 -76.17 -46.60 -37.91
C GLU A 306 -77.22 -45.94 -38.86
N LEU A 307 -77.16 -44.61 -39.00
CA LEU A 307 -78.03 -43.88 -39.90
C LEU A 307 -77.80 -44.24 -41.37
N ALA A 308 -76.50 -44.39 -41.78
CA ALA A 308 -76.12 -44.87 -43.11
C ALA A 308 -76.71 -46.27 -43.41
N GLN A 309 -76.63 -47.18 -42.43
CA GLN A 309 -77.18 -48.54 -42.57
C GLN A 309 -78.72 -48.54 -42.69
N LEU A 310 -79.34 -47.70 -41.88
CA LEU A 310 -80.85 -47.56 -41.99
C LEU A 310 -81.25 -47.00 -43.32
N MET A 311 -80.54 -46.06 -43.90
CA MET A 311 -80.82 -45.48 -45.23
C MET A 311 -80.58 -46.47 -46.37
N GLU A 312 -79.76 -47.48 -46.20
CA GLU A 312 -79.53 -48.54 -47.20
C GLU A 312 -80.76 -49.44 -47.38
N TYR A 313 -81.60 -49.59 -46.33
CA TYR A 313 -82.85 -50.31 -46.38
C TYR A 313 -83.92 -49.59 -47.24
N PHE A 314 -83.77 -48.31 -47.50
CA PHE A 314 -84.74 -47.53 -48.27
C PHE A 314 -84.33 -47.31 -49.74
N LYS A 315 -83.18 -47.85 -50.15
CA LYS A 315 -82.72 -47.87 -51.54
C LYS A 315 -83.45 -49.02 -52.32
#